data_4f16f63727d899a7e9b4a057c757fe02
#
_entry.id   4f16f63727d899a7e9b4a057c757fe02
#
_cell.length_a   1.000
_cell.length_b   1.000
_cell.length_c   1.000
_cell.angle_alpha   90.00
_cell.angle_beta   90.00
_cell.angle_gamma   90.00
#
_symmetry.space_group_name_H-M   'P 1'
#
loop_
_entity.id
_entity.type
_entity.pdbx_description
1 polymer ?
#
loop_
_entity_poly.entity_id
_entity_poly.type
_entity_poly.pdbx_seq_one_letter_code
_entity_poly.pdbx_strand_id
1 'polypeptide(L)'
;NKTPAGSSLSLSTFFIVRPGTPVATINLALAQGKNLLFTPGVHHVNQPIQVNRADTVVLGLGLATIQADNGSVGMRIADVNGVKVGGIMFEAGATNSPVLMEVGPPGSAADHAANPVSLHDVFFRIGGPGVGRATNTLTVNSDDVIGDHMWLWRADHGDGVGWSVNTADTGLTVNGDDVTMYGLFVEHFQKYQTIWNGERGRTYFYQNEFPYEMPNQAAWMNGTTLGYAAYKVNDAVNEHFAIGLGSYCVFTLDESVVAERSFEVPTKAGVRFQNMVTVSLGGAGTINHIINGAGGTARLGAEIQYLNNYP
;
A
#
# COMPACT_ATOMS: atom_id res chain seq x y z
N ASN A 1 2.81 27.19 23.36
CA ASN A 1 1.99 26.52 22.34
C ASN A 1 2.13 27.27 21.03
N LYS A 2 2.88 26.75 20.06
CA LYS A 2 2.85 27.28 18.69
C LYS A 2 1.66 26.64 17.99
N THR A 3 0.71 27.42 17.51
CA THR A 3 -0.32 26.97 16.59
C THR A 3 0.38 26.40 15.34
N PRO A 4 0.04 25.19 14.88
CA PRO A 4 0.59 24.68 13.65
C PRO A 4 0.37 25.66 12.49
N ALA A 5 1.35 25.84 11.63
CA ALA A 5 1.16 26.60 10.41
C ALA A 5 0.13 25.88 9.54
N GLY A 6 -0.81 26.61 8.97
CA GLY A 6 -1.85 26.06 8.11
C GLY A 6 -3.02 27.01 7.91
N SER A 7 -3.98 26.60 7.11
CA SER A 7 -5.24 27.29 6.88
C SER A 7 -6.41 26.46 7.43
N SER A 8 -7.47 27.13 7.88
CA SER A 8 -8.69 26.47 8.33
C SER A 8 -9.72 26.44 7.21
N LEU A 9 -10.39 25.30 7.04
CA LEU A 9 -11.56 25.16 6.19
C LEU A 9 -12.83 25.18 7.05
N SER A 10 -13.82 25.98 6.64
CA SER A 10 -15.11 25.96 7.32
C SER A 10 -15.79 24.61 7.16
N LEU A 11 -16.40 24.09 8.23
CA LEU A 11 -17.18 22.84 8.18
C LEU A 11 -18.35 22.92 7.19
N SER A 12 -18.84 24.13 6.88
CA SER A 12 -19.89 24.36 5.86
C SER A 12 -19.43 23.96 4.43
N THR A 13 -18.12 23.85 4.19
CA THR A 13 -17.56 23.39 2.91
C THR A 13 -17.53 21.87 2.79
N PHE A 14 -17.87 21.14 3.84
CA PHE A 14 -17.89 19.67 3.86
C PHE A 14 -19.31 19.13 3.71
N PHE A 15 -19.40 18.03 2.98
CA PHE A 15 -20.54 17.12 3.00
C PHE A 15 -20.26 16.04 4.05
N ILE A 16 -21.17 15.88 5.02
CA ILE A 16 -21.03 14.88 6.08
C ILE A 16 -21.58 13.55 5.59
N VAL A 17 -20.68 12.60 5.35
CA VAL A 17 -21.01 11.24 4.90
C VAL A 17 -21.32 10.37 6.11
N ARG A 18 -22.51 9.77 6.15
CA ARG A 18 -22.92 8.82 7.18
C ARG A 18 -23.02 7.40 6.58
N PRO A 19 -22.88 6.34 7.38
CA PRO A 19 -23.19 4.98 6.93
C PRO A 19 -24.56 4.94 6.23
N GLY A 20 -24.62 4.27 5.08
CA GLY A 20 -25.83 4.21 4.24
C GLY A 20 -26.03 5.38 3.27
N THR A 21 -25.16 6.42 3.27
CA THR A 21 -25.21 7.46 2.25
C THR A 21 -24.90 6.86 0.87
N PRO A 22 -25.81 6.98 -0.13
CA PRO A 22 -25.55 6.44 -1.47
C PRO A 22 -24.33 7.11 -2.13
N VAL A 23 -23.50 6.34 -2.83
CA VAL A 23 -22.29 6.87 -3.51
C VAL A 23 -22.64 7.94 -4.54
N ALA A 24 -23.78 7.83 -5.24
CA ALA A 24 -24.25 8.84 -6.16
C ALA A 24 -24.45 10.21 -5.46
N THR A 25 -24.95 10.23 -4.22
CA THR A 25 -25.08 11.44 -3.39
C THR A 25 -23.72 12.01 -2.99
N ILE A 26 -22.77 11.13 -2.64
CA ILE A 26 -21.39 11.53 -2.31
C ILE A 26 -20.73 12.20 -3.54
N ASN A 27 -20.82 11.54 -4.71
CA ASN A 27 -20.25 12.05 -5.94
C ASN A 27 -20.94 13.36 -6.42
N LEU A 28 -22.23 13.51 -6.18
CA LEU A 28 -22.95 14.77 -6.45
C LEU A 28 -22.41 15.90 -5.55
N ALA A 29 -22.19 15.65 -4.26
CA ALA A 29 -21.62 16.63 -3.35
C ALA A 29 -20.21 17.06 -3.79
N LEU A 30 -19.35 16.10 -4.21
CA LEU A 30 -18.04 16.40 -4.77
C LEU A 30 -18.12 17.23 -6.05
N ALA A 31 -19.05 16.92 -6.95
CA ALA A 31 -19.29 17.69 -8.18
C ALA A 31 -19.77 19.12 -7.89
N GLN A 32 -20.44 19.34 -6.75
CA GLN A 32 -20.86 20.67 -6.24
C GLN A 32 -19.73 21.41 -5.52
N GLY A 33 -18.50 20.88 -5.51
CA GLY A 33 -17.33 21.50 -4.87
C GLY A 33 -17.21 21.28 -3.36
N LYS A 34 -17.97 20.35 -2.79
CA LYS A 34 -17.83 20.00 -1.36
C LYS A 34 -16.59 19.15 -1.12
N ASN A 35 -16.02 19.27 0.07
CA ASN A 35 -15.12 18.30 0.68
C ASN A 35 -15.94 17.18 1.35
N LEU A 36 -15.32 16.09 1.75
CA LEU A 36 -16.00 14.99 2.44
C LEU A 36 -15.51 14.83 3.87
N LEU A 37 -16.42 14.60 4.80
CA LEU A 37 -16.13 14.19 6.16
C LEU A 37 -16.95 12.93 6.48
N PHE A 38 -16.26 11.79 6.55
CA PHE A 38 -16.87 10.51 6.91
C PHE A 38 -17.01 10.39 8.42
N THR A 39 -18.21 10.10 8.89
CA THR A 39 -18.44 9.77 10.30
C THR A 39 -17.95 8.34 10.60
N PRO A 40 -17.71 7.97 11.88
CA PRO A 40 -17.35 6.60 12.24
C PRO A 40 -18.35 5.58 11.70
N GLY A 41 -17.84 4.43 11.24
CA GLY A 41 -18.62 3.30 10.76
C GLY A 41 -18.19 2.81 9.37
N VAL A 42 -18.90 1.80 8.87
CA VAL A 42 -18.66 1.21 7.55
C VAL A 42 -19.55 1.87 6.50
N HIS A 43 -18.93 2.36 5.45
CA HIS A 43 -19.56 3.03 4.31
C HIS A 43 -19.44 2.14 3.09
N HIS A 44 -20.52 1.47 2.73
CA HIS A 44 -20.56 0.56 1.58
C HIS A 44 -20.62 1.33 0.26
N VAL A 45 -19.70 1.01 -0.67
CA VAL A 45 -19.63 1.64 -1.99
C VAL A 45 -19.66 0.58 -3.08
N ASN A 46 -20.58 0.74 -4.03
CA ASN A 46 -20.77 -0.15 -5.18
C ASN A 46 -20.30 0.46 -6.51
N GLN A 47 -19.68 1.61 -6.46
CA GLN A 47 -19.01 2.33 -7.52
C GLN A 47 -17.98 3.26 -6.89
N PRO A 48 -16.97 3.75 -7.65
CA PRO A 48 -15.94 4.62 -7.07
C PRO A 48 -16.48 5.95 -6.55
N ILE A 49 -15.95 6.40 -5.42
CA ILE A 49 -15.99 7.81 -5.03
C ILE A 49 -15.02 8.55 -5.94
N GLN A 50 -15.52 9.55 -6.70
CA GLN A 50 -14.78 10.26 -7.75
C GLN A 50 -14.28 11.63 -7.25
N VAL A 51 -13.00 11.74 -6.94
CA VAL A 51 -12.38 13.00 -6.50
C VAL A 51 -11.70 13.67 -7.71
N ASN A 52 -12.43 14.54 -8.39
CA ASN A 52 -12.01 15.15 -9.66
C ASN A 52 -11.56 16.61 -9.53
N ARG A 53 -11.68 17.22 -8.35
CA ARG A 53 -11.37 18.63 -8.12
C ARG A 53 -10.08 18.77 -7.31
N ALA A 54 -9.19 19.65 -7.76
CA ALA A 54 -8.01 20.05 -7.01
C ALA A 54 -8.38 20.57 -5.60
N ASP A 55 -7.49 20.42 -4.66
CA ASP A 55 -7.60 20.86 -3.26
C ASP A 55 -8.80 20.26 -2.50
N THR A 56 -9.36 19.15 -2.99
CA THR A 56 -10.42 18.44 -2.27
C THR A 56 -9.85 17.77 -1.03
N VAL A 57 -10.54 17.93 0.09
CA VAL A 57 -10.22 17.27 1.35
C VAL A 57 -11.22 16.16 1.62
N VAL A 58 -10.71 14.98 1.91
CA VAL A 58 -11.48 13.78 2.28
C VAL A 58 -10.97 13.28 3.63
N LEU A 59 -11.78 13.43 4.67
CA LEU A 59 -11.39 13.06 6.03
C LEU A 59 -12.32 11.99 6.60
N GLY A 60 -11.74 11.05 7.34
CA GLY A 60 -12.46 10.10 8.18
C GLY A 60 -12.32 10.43 9.67
N LEU A 61 -13.34 10.17 10.43
CA LEU A 61 -13.33 10.25 11.89
C LEU A 61 -13.49 8.84 12.47
N GLY A 62 -12.69 8.51 13.49
CA GLY A 62 -12.82 7.27 14.24
C GLY A 62 -12.71 6.01 13.39
N LEU A 63 -11.71 5.95 12.50
CA LEU A 63 -11.48 4.83 11.59
C LEU A 63 -12.67 4.58 10.64
N ALA A 64 -13.20 5.63 10.04
CA ALA A 64 -14.24 5.50 9.01
C ALA A 64 -13.75 4.54 7.91
N THR A 65 -14.54 3.49 7.65
CA THR A 65 -14.17 2.43 6.72
C THR A 65 -14.99 2.55 5.44
N ILE A 66 -14.32 2.63 4.28
CA ILE A 66 -14.96 2.54 2.97
C ILE A 66 -14.82 1.11 2.47
N GLN A 67 -15.92 0.37 2.44
CA GLN A 67 -15.95 -1.01 1.95
C GLN A 67 -16.37 -1.04 0.48
N ALA A 68 -15.49 -1.60 -0.36
CA ALA A 68 -15.74 -1.76 -1.80
C ALA A 68 -16.59 -3.01 -2.05
N ASP A 69 -17.87 -2.82 -2.35
CA ASP A 69 -18.81 -3.90 -2.65
C ASP A 69 -18.75 -4.28 -4.16
N ASN A 70 -19.16 -5.52 -4.45
CA ASN A 70 -19.35 -6.04 -5.82
C ASN A 70 -18.11 -5.93 -6.72
N GLY A 71 -16.90 -5.93 -6.14
CA GLY A 71 -15.64 -5.79 -6.88
C GLY A 71 -15.41 -4.36 -7.41
N SER A 72 -16.07 -3.37 -6.83
CA SER A 72 -15.85 -1.96 -7.20
C SER A 72 -14.50 -1.44 -6.72
N VAL A 73 -14.07 -0.32 -7.28
CA VAL A 73 -13.00 0.51 -6.71
C VAL A 73 -13.62 1.39 -5.62
N GLY A 74 -12.98 1.50 -4.48
CA GLY A 74 -13.48 2.33 -3.37
C GLY A 74 -13.40 3.82 -3.68
N MET A 75 -12.23 4.28 -4.16
CA MET A 75 -12.01 5.70 -4.50
C MET A 75 -11.08 5.86 -5.71
N ARG A 76 -11.36 6.84 -6.54
CA ARG A 76 -10.47 7.34 -7.59
C ARG A 76 -10.21 8.81 -7.43
N ILE A 77 -8.96 9.20 -7.45
CA ILE A 77 -8.52 10.59 -7.50
C ILE A 77 -8.05 10.86 -8.93
N ALA A 78 -8.55 11.91 -9.56
CA ALA A 78 -8.05 12.35 -10.86
C ALA A 78 -6.62 12.90 -10.75
N ASP A 79 -5.97 13.11 -11.90
CA ASP A 79 -4.63 13.72 -11.97
C ASP A 79 -4.75 15.24 -11.74
N VAL A 80 -4.90 15.64 -10.47
CA VAL A 80 -5.16 17.02 -10.03
C VAL A 80 -4.36 17.36 -8.78
N ASN A 81 -4.07 18.64 -8.60
CA ASN A 81 -3.28 19.14 -7.47
C ASN A 81 -3.99 19.02 -6.12
N GLY A 82 -3.23 18.82 -5.06
CA GLY A 82 -3.53 19.20 -3.69
C GLY A 82 -4.65 18.44 -2.99
N VAL A 83 -5.11 17.31 -3.52
CA VAL A 83 -6.09 16.47 -2.83
C VAL A 83 -5.46 15.91 -1.55
N LYS A 84 -6.21 15.95 -0.45
CA LYS A 84 -5.79 15.43 0.85
C LYS A 84 -6.79 14.37 1.32
N VAL A 85 -6.30 13.17 1.58
CA VAL A 85 -7.08 12.08 2.16
C VAL A 85 -6.47 11.71 3.51
N GLY A 86 -7.29 11.61 4.55
CA GLY A 86 -6.77 11.29 5.88
C GLY A 86 -7.74 10.55 6.79
N GLY A 87 -7.19 9.66 7.63
CA GLY A 87 -7.93 8.96 8.67
C GLY A 87 -8.99 7.97 8.15
N ILE A 88 -8.75 7.33 7.01
CA ILE A 88 -9.71 6.43 6.35
C ILE A 88 -9.11 5.05 6.17
N MET A 89 -9.92 4.02 6.41
CA MET A 89 -9.62 2.64 6.05
C MET A 89 -10.42 2.23 4.81
N PHE A 90 -9.76 1.62 3.82
CA PHE A 90 -10.40 0.95 2.70
C PHE A 90 -10.45 -0.56 2.97
N GLU A 91 -11.59 -1.16 2.73
CA GLU A 91 -11.81 -2.58 2.94
C GLU A 91 -12.33 -3.25 1.68
N ALA A 92 -11.77 -4.44 1.37
CA ALA A 92 -12.23 -5.24 0.26
C ALA A 92 -13.51 -5.99 0.60
N GLY A 93 -14.49 -5.98 -0.30
CA GLY A 93 -15.64 -6.88 -0.27
C GLY A 93 -15.30 -8.30 -0.74
N ALA A 94 -16.26 -9.21 -0.66
CA ALA A 94 -16.07 -10.61 -1.02
C ALA A 94 -15.83 -10.85 -2.52
N THR A 95 -16.31 -9.96 -3.39
CA THR A 95 -16.01 -9.96 -4.83
C THR A 95 -14.69 -9.24 -5.07
N ASN A 96 -13.81 -9.82 -5.89
CA ASN A 96 -12.48 -9.24 -6.14
C ASN A 96 -12.58 -7.85 -6.78
N SER A 97 -11.96 -6.86 -6.14
CA SER A 97 -11.74 -5.53 -6.69
C SER A 97 -10.44 -5.52 -7.50
N PRO A 98 -10.39 -4.90 -8.68
CA PRO A 98 -9.13 -4.77 -9.43
C PRO A 98 -8.12 -3.91 -8.66
N VAL A 99 -8.61 -2.88 -7.96
CA VAL A 99 -7.86 -2.00 -7.06
C VAL A 99 -8.84 -1.39 -6.05
N LEU A 100 -8.41 -1.17 -4.80
CA LEU A 100 -9.27 -0.52 -3.80
C LEU A 100 -9.21 1.01 -3.90
N MET A 101 -8.03 1.58 -4.18
CA MET A 101 -7.85 3.01 -4.40
C MET A 101 -6.88 3.29 -5.54
N GLU A 102 -7.19 4.29 -6.34
CA GLU A 102 -6.37 4.74 -7.47
C GLU A 102 -6.14 6.26 -7.39
N VAL A 103 -4.88 6.68 -7.45
CA VAL A 103 -4.45 8.09 -7.46
C VAL A 103 -3.88 8.40 -8.84
N GLY A 104 -4.61 9.18 -9.62
CA GLY A 104 -4.37 9.41 -11.04
C GLY A 104 -4.82 8.24 -11.92
N PRO A 105 -5.37 8.50 -13.11
CA PRO A 105 -5.60 7.46 -14.11
C PRO A 105 -4.27 6.93 -14.67
N PRO A 106 -4.23 5.74 -15.29
CA PRO A 106 -3.03 5.26 -15.98
C PRO A 106 -2.52 6.27 -17.00
N GLY A 107 -1.19 6.53 -16.96
CA GLY A 107 -0.55 7.51 -17.85
C GLY A 107 -0.65 8.97 -17.39
N SER A 108 -1.02 9.20 -16.14
CA SER A 108 -0.86 10.52 -15.48
C SER A 108 0.59 10.98 -15.59
N ALA A 109 0.80 12.27 -15.82
CA ALA A 109 2.13 12.88 -15.94
C ALA A 109 2.07 14.40 -15.67
N ALA A 110 1.08 14.87 -14.91
CA ALA A 110 1.02 16.27 -14.53
C ALA A 110 1.97 16.53 -13.35
N ASP A 111 2.72 17.65 -13.40
CA ASP A 111 3.61 18.09 -12.34
C ASP A 111 2.78 18.63 -11.15
N HIS A 112 2.86 17.94 -10.03
CA HIS A 112 2.19 18.29 -8.77
C HIS A 112 3.14 18.77 -7.68
N ALA A 113 4.44 18.96 -7.97
CA ALA A 113 5.47 19.29 -6.98
C ALA A 113 5.13 20.51 -6.10
N ALA A 114 4.45 21.52 -6.68
CA ALA A 114 4.07 22.72 -5.93
C ALA A 114 2.88 22.51 -4.97
N ASN A 115 2.05 21.48 -5.22
CA ASN A 115 0.85 21.18 -4.42
C ASN A 115 0.47 19.70 -4.59
N PRO A 116 1.20 18.78 -3.97
CA PRO A 116 1.04 17.34 -4.15
C PRO A 116 -0.28 16.81 -3.61
N VAL A 117 -0.74 15.69 -4.17
CA VAL A 117 -1.72 14.83 -3.52
C VAL A 117 -1.08 14.20 -2.29
N SER A 118 -1.79 14.16 -1.17
CA SER A 118 -1.25 13.56 0.06
C SER A 118 -2.26 12.64 0.76
N LEU A 119 -1.75 11.49 1.21
CA LEU A 119 -2.48 10.44 1.91
C LEU A 119 -1.88 10.31 3.31
N HIS A 120 -2.68 10.55 4.37
CA HIS A 120 -2.22 10.51 5.75
C HIS A 120 -3.09 9.57 6.58
N ASP A 121 -2.51 8.64 7.32
CA ASP A 121 -3.27 7.66 8.11
C ASP A 121 -4.32 6.95 7.23
N VAL A 122 -3.92 6.50 6.04
CA VAL A 122 -4.79 5.76 5.12
C VAL A 122 -4.42 4.29 5.17
N PHE A 123 -5.39 3.47 5.56
CA PHE A 123 -5.21 2.05 5.79
C PHE A 123 -6.03 1.21 4.81
N PHE A 124 -5.55 0.00 4.52
CA PHE A 124 -6.22 -0.94 3.62
C PHE A 124 -6.30 -2.31 4.28
N ARG A 125 -7.45 -2.96 4.17
CA ARG A 125 -7.66 -4.28 4.76
C ARG A 125 -8.36 -5.22 3.78
N ILE A 126 -7.81 -6.43 3.66
CA ILE A 126 -8.35 -7.49 2.80
C ILE A 126 -8.55 -8.75 3.63
N GLY A 127 -9.80 -9.06 3.99
CA GLY A 127 -10.12 -10.08 4.99
C GLY A 127 -10.08 -9.55 6.42
N GLY A 128 -10.22 -10.42 7.40
CA GLY A 128 -10.19 -10.09 8.84
C GLY A 128 -11.61 -10.08 9.45
N PRO A 129 -12.49 -9.14 9.13
CA PRO A 129 -13.87 -9.20 9.63
C PRO A 129 -14.80 -10.10 8.78
N GLY A 130 -14.34 -10.53 7.62
CA GLY A 130 -15.05 -11.36 6.66
C GLY A 130 -14.21 -11.57 5.41
N VAL A 131 -14.75 -12.25 4.39
CA VAL A 131 -14.02 -12.46 3.14
C VAL A 131 -13.85 -11.13 2.38
N GLY A 132 -12.61 -10.81 2.07
CA GLY A 132 -12.25 -9.68 1.20
C GLY A 132 -11.31 -10.13 0.09
N ARG A 133 -11.40 -9.53 -1.11
CA ARG A 133 -10.50 -9.84 -2.25
C ARG A 133 -10.18 -8.59 -3.04
N ALA A 134 -8.89 -8.45 -3.41
CA ALA A 134 -8.46 -7.40 -4.32
C ALA A 134 -7.22 -7.86 -5.10
N THR A 135 -7.11 -7.49 -6.38
CA THR A 135 -5.89 -7.77 -7.13
C THR A 135 -4.78 -6.84 -6.68
N ASN A 136 -5.06 -5.54 -6.61
CA ASN A 136 -4.19 -4.49 -6.09
C ASN A 136 -4.91 -3.73 -4.97
N THR A 137 -4.17 -3.22 -4.01
CA THR A 137 -4.78 -2.42 -2.93
C THR A 137 -4.75 -0.94 -3.26
N LEU A 138 -3.57 -0.41 -3.54
CA LEU A 138 -3.36 0.99 -3.91
C LEU A 138 -2.50 1.07 -5.16
N THR A 139 -2.96 1.85 -6.14
CA THR A 139 -2.19 2.23 -7.33
C THR A 139 -2.02 3.74 -7.36
N VAL A 140 -0.76 4.20 -7.44
CA VAL A 140 -0.38 5.60 -7.55
C VAL A 140 0.18 5.82 -8.94
N ASN A 141 -0.58 6.51 -9.80
CA ASN A 141 -0.19 6.84 -11.17
C ASN A 141 0.24 8.30 -11.33
N SER A 142 -0.27 9.20 -10.47
CA SER A 142 0.14 10.62 -10.48
C SER A 142 1.53 10.80 -9.90
N ASP A 143 2.23 11.82 -10.40
CA ASP A 143 3.53 12.25 -9.91
C ASP A 143 3.42 13.00 -8.56
N ASP A 144 4.54 13.12 -7.84
CA ASP A 144 4.71 13.92 -6.62
C ASP A 144 3.84 13.51 -5.41
N VAL A 145 3.14 12.38 -5.46
CA VAL A 145 2.25 11.95 -4.37
C VAL A 145 3.04 11.70 -3.08
N ILE A 146 2.48 12.14 -1.96
CA ILE A 146 3.03 11.90 -0.63
C ILE A 146 2.11 10.92 0.12
N GLY A 147 2.66 9.78 0.55
CA GLY A 147 2.02 8.86 1.51
C GLY A 147 2.71 8.97 2.87
N ASP A 148 1.95 9.12 3.95
CA ASP A 148 2.46 9.26 5.30
C ASP A 148 1.65 8.43 6.28
N HIS A 149 2.34 7.50 6.97
CA HIS A 149 1.74 6.58 7.91
C HIS A 149 0.64 5.73 7.26
N MET A 150 1.04 4.80 6.39
CA MET A 150 0.14 3.93 5.64
C MET A 150 0.34 2.47 6.01
N TRP A 151 -0.77 1.73 6.11
CA TRP A 151 -0.73 0.29 6.32
C TRP A 151 -1.66 -0.41 5.32
N LEU A 152 -1.06 -1.26 4.50
CA LEU A 152 -1.73 -2.08 3.51
C LEU A 152 -1.62 -3.54 3.98
N TRP A 153 -2.73 -4.13 4.39
CA TRP A 153 -2.74 -5.40 5.07
C TRP A 153 -3.69 -6.41 4.41
N ARG A 154 -3.13 -7.47 3.90
CA ARG A 154 -3.91 -8.68 3.63
C ARG A 154 -3.96 -9.47 4.93
N ALA A 155 -5.13 -9.57 5.54
CA ALA A 155 -5.27 -10.16 6.87
C ALA A 155 -4.73 -11.60 6.93
N ASP A 156 -3.89 -11.86 7.90
CA ASP A 156 -3.33 -13.16 8.25
C ASP A 156 -4.11 -13.85 9.38
N HIS A 157 -5.00 -13.12 10.06
CA HIS A 157 -5.87 -13.60 11.12
C HIS A 157 -7.25 -12.94 11.10
N GLY A 158 -8.21 -13.52 11.80
CA GLY A 158 -9.61 -13.10 11.82
C GLY A 158 -10.50 -13.99 10.95
N ASP A 159 -11.71 -13.51 10.64
CA ASP A 159 -12.65 -14.22 9.78
C ASP A 159 -12.29 -14.00 8.28
N GLY A 160 -12.67 -14.97 7.44
CA GLY A 160 -12.46 -14.84 5.99
C GLY A 160 -11.00 -14.76 5.57
N VAL A 161 -10.11 -15.45 6.27
CA VAL A 161 -8.66 -15.51 6.05
C VAL A 161 -8.24 -16.87 5.52
N GLY A 162 -7.23 -16.91 4.65
CA GLY A 162 -6.61 -18.13 4.13
C GLY A 162 -6.06 -17.94 2.71
N TRP A 163 -5.11 -18.77 2.31
CA TRP A 163 -4.38 -18.64 1.06
C TRP A 163 -5.27 -18.43 -0.17
N SER A 164 -6.39 -19.15 -0.25
CA SER A 164 -7.38 -19.06 -1.34
C SER A 164 -8.65 -18.32 -0.97
N VAL A 165 -8.73 -17.72 0.21
CA VAL A 165 -9.94 -17.08 0.74
C VAL A 165 -9.90 -15.57 0.51
N ASN A 166 -8.98 -14.86 1.16
CA ASN A 166 -8.78 -13.41 1.00
C ASN A 166 -7.61 -13.14 0.05
N THR A 167 -7.80 -13.47 -1.21
CA THR A 167 -6.75 -13.35 -2.22
C THR A 167 -6.41 -11.89 -2.52
N ALA A 168 -5.11 -11.58 -2.55
CA ALA A 168 -4.60 -10.28 -2.97
C ALA A 168 -3.18 -10.44 -3.51
N ASP A 169 -2.97 -9.95 -4.75
CA ASP A 169 -1.69 -10.10 -5.42
C ASP A 169 -0.65 -9.13 -4.87
N THR A 170 -0.96 -7.82 -4.89
CA THR A 170 0.00 -6.75 -4.58
C THR A 170 -0.62 -5.68 -3.69
N GLY A 171 0.14 -5.21 -2.72
CA GLY A 171 -0.29 -4.13 -1.84
C GLY A 171 -0.23 -2.77 -2.54
N LEU A 172 0.97 -2.31 -2.86
CA LEU A 172 1.21 -1.00 -3.46
C LEU A 172 1.85 -1.13 -4.84
N THR A 173 1.31 -0.41 -5.81
CA THR A 173 1.95 -0.17 -7.12
C THR A 173 2.11 1.33 -7.34
N VAL A 174 3.35 1.80 -7.55
CA VAL A 174 3.67 3.19 -7.82
C VAL A 174 4.17 3.31 -9.26
N ASN A 175 3.43 4.03 -10.08
CA ASN A 175 3.79 4.32 -11.48
C ASN A 175 4.23 5.78 -11.67
N GLY A 176 3.77 6.69 -10.79
CA GLY A 176 4.13 8.10 -10.84
C GLY A 176 5.58 8.35 -10.41
N ASP A 177 6.15 9.41 -10.97
CA ASP A 177 7.49 9.91 -10.63
C ASP A 177 7.47 10.76 -9.35
N ASP A 178 8.63 10.91 -8.71
CA ASP A 178 8.84 11.76 -7.52
C ASP A 178 7.94 11.44 -6.31
N VAL A 179 7.30 10.27 -6.28
CA VAL A 179 6.44 9.83 -5.16
C VAL A 179 7.28 9.57 -3.91
N THR A 180 6.78 10.02 -2.76
CA THR A 180 7.46 9.84 -1.47
C THR A 180 6.55 9.15 -0.46
N MET A 181 7.06 8.09 0.20
CA MET A 181 6.37 7.37 1.26
C MET A 181 7.12 7.48 2.58
N TYR A 182 6.42 7.87 3.65
CA TYR A 182 6.92 7.90 5.02
C TYR A 182 6.13 6.90 5.87
N GLY A 183 6.82 5.98 6.57
CA GLY A 183 6.16 5.00 7.43
C GLY A 183 5.18 4.12 6.67
N LEU A 184 5.69 3.32 5.73
CA LEU A 184 4.91 2.45 4.86
C LEU A 184 4.99 1.00 5.35
N PHE A 185 3.84 0.41 5.70
CA PHE A 185 3.68 -0.99 6.08
C PHE A 185 2.87 -1.71 5.01
N VAL A 186 3.41 -2.81 4.43
CA VAL A 186 2.73 -3.58 3.38
C VAL A 186 2.93 -5.07 3.65
N GLU A 187 1.86 -5.77 4.01
CA GLU A 187 1.96 -7.08 4.66
C GLU A 187 1.08 -8.15 4.02
N HIS A 188 1.63 -9.35 3.92
CA HIS A 188 1.00 -10.64 3.60
C HIS A 188 0.42 -10.78 2.18
N PHE A 189 0.73 -9.91 1.25
CA PHE A 189 0.27 -10.06 -0.14
C PHE A 189 0.92 -11.27 -0.81
N GLN A 190 0.19 -11.92 -1.71
CA GLN A 190 0.58 -13.22 -2.28
C GLN A 190 1.68 -13.11 -3.35
N LYS A 191 1.91 -11.90 -3.90
CA LYS A 191 3.02 -11.61 -4.80
C LYS A 191 3.90 -10.52 -4.22
N TYR A 192 4.30 -9.54 -5.01
CA TYR A 192 5.07 -8.40 -4.50
C TYR A 192 4.24 -7.57 -3.51
N GLN A 193 4.83 -7.23 -2.35
CA GLN A 193 4.14 -6.32 -1.42
C GLN A 193 4.10 -4.91 -2.02
N THR A 194 5.23 -4.46 -2.58
CA THR A 194 5.36 -3.13 -3.21
C THR A 194 6.07 -3.26 -4.55
N ILE A 195 5.51 -2.64 -5.59
CA ILE A 195 6.11 -2.47 -6.92
C ILE A 195 6.31 -0.99 -7.19
N TRP A 196 7.52 -0.61 -7.60
CA TRP A 196 7.88 0.76 -7.93
C TRP A 196 8.36 0.87 -9.37
N ASN A 197 7.58 1.55 -10.21
CA ASN A 197 7.84 1.76 -11.63
C ASN A 197 8.27 3.19 -11.96
N GLY A 198 7.90 4.17 -11.11
CA GLY A 198 8.21 5.59 -11.30
C GLY A 198 9.65 5.94 -10.93
N GLU A 199 10.17 6.98 -11.55
CA GLU A 199 11.51 7.54 -11.29
C GLU A 199 11.55 8.39 -10.01
N ARG A 200 12.73 8.51 -9.41
CA ARG A 200 13.03 9.38 -8.26
C ARG A 200 12.14 9.12 -7.03
N GLY A 201 11.60 7.91 -6.93
CA GLY A 201 10.82 7.49 -5.78
C GLY A 201 11.61 7.51 -4.47
N ARG A 202 10.94 7.77 -3.36
CA ARG A 202 11.58 7.79 -2.03
C ARG A 202 10.73 7.05 -1.01
N THR A 203 11.37 6.21 -0.20
CA THR A 203 10.73 5.54 0.93
C THR A 203 11.56 5.71 2.20
N TYR A 204 10.92 6.26 3.23
CA TYR A 204 11.51 6.44 4.55
C TYR A 204 10.75 5.60 5.56
N PHE A 205 11.38 4.59 6.08
CA PHE A 205 10.83 3.58 6.96
C PHE A 205 9.77 2.69 6.28
N TYR A 206 10.21 1.49 5.91
CA TYR A 206 9.38 0.46 5.30
C TYR A 206 9.37 -0.79 6.20
N GLN A 207 8.20 -1.37 6.37
CA GLN A 207 8.05 -2.65 7.04
C GLN A 207 7.18 -3.57 6.19
N ASN A 208 7.57 -4.84 6.11
CA ASN A 208 6.75 -5.87 5.50
C ASN A 208 6.83 -7.17 6.28
N GLU A 209 5.75 -7.93 6.19
CA GLU A 209 5.72 -9.34 6.54
C GLU A 209 5.28 -10.12 5.29
N PHE A 210 6.03 -11.20 4.97
CA PHE A 210 5.62 -12.11 3.91
C PHE A 210 4.34 -12.85 4.28
N PRO A 211 3.54 -13.37 3.33
CA PRO A 211 2.37 -14.17 3.69
C PRO A 211 2.78 -15.36 4.55
N TYR A 212 2.03 -15.65 5.61
CA TYR A 212 2.37 -16.68 6.59
C TYR A 212 1.87 -18.07 6.21
N GLU A 213 0.72 -18.12 5.52
CA GLU A 213 -0.09 -19.33 5.35
C GLU A 213 0.00 -19.93 3.92
N MET A 214 1.14 -19.75 3.24
CA MET A 214 1.34 -20.42 1.96
C MET A 214 1.47 -21.94 2.16
N PRO A 215 0.78 -22.76 1.35
CA PRO A 215 0.71 -24.21 1.59
C PRO A 215 2.06 -24.92 1.43
N ASN A 216 2.89 -24.43 0.52
CA ASN A 216 4.23 -24.97 0.20
C ASN A 216 4.94 -24.03 -0.77
N GLN A 217 6.21 -24.30 -1.05
CA GLN A 217 7.01 -23.52 -2.00
C GLN A 217 6.40 -23.43 -3.40
N ALA A 218 5.81 -24.52 -3.91
CA ALA A 218 5.25 -24.54 -5.26
C ALA A 218 4.07 -23.58 -5.44
N ALA A 219 3.34 -23.29 -4.35
CA ALA A 219 2.25 -22.30 -4.35
C ALA A 219 2.76 -20.87 -4.34
N TRP A 220 4.05 -20.64 -4.05
CA TRP A 220 4.63 -19.32 -3.95
C TRP A 220 5.95 -19.22 -4.73
N MET A 221 5.83 -19.22 -6.05
CA MET A 221 6.94 -19.11 -7.00
C MET A 221 6.74 -17.93 -7.94
N ASN A 222 7.82 -17.21 -8.23
CA ASN A 222 7.90 -16.20 -9.28
C ASN A 222 8.72 -16.74 -10.45
N GLY A 223 8.05 -17.47 -11.35
CA GLY A 223 8.72 -18.25 -12.38
C GLY A 223 9.62 -19.32 -11.76
N THR A 224 10.93 -19.20 -11.91
CA THR A 224 11.93 -20.08 -11.29
C THR A 224 12.49 -19.56 -9.97
N THR A 225 12.12 -18.34 -9.56
CA THR A 225 12.59 -17.69 -8.32
C THR A 225 11.71 -18.12 -7.15
N LEU A 226 12.33 -18.40 -6.00
CA LEU A 226 11.66 -18.80 -4.77
C LEU A 226 10.96 -17.58 -4.16
N GLY A 227 9.63 -17.55 -4.21
CA GLY A 227 8.80 -16.46 -3.70
C GLY A 227 8.89 -15.16 -4.52
N TYR A 228 8.29 -14.12 -3.97
CA TYR A 228 8.29 -12.76 -4.50
C TYR A 228 8.99 -11.84 -3.52
N ALA A 229 9.77 -10.88 -4.02
CA ALA A 229 10.36 -9.87 -3.14
C ALA A 229 9.28 -8.99 -2.47
N ALA A 230 9.59 -8.51 -1.27
CA ALA A 230 8.72 -7.57 -0.56
C ALA A 230 8.64 -6.22 -1.26
N TYR A 231 9.76 -5.75 -1.79
CA TYR A 231 9.87 -4.47 -2.47
C TYR A 231 10.60 -4.68 -3.79
N LYS A 232 9.93 -4.37 -4.88
CA LYS A 232 10.51 -4.40 -6.22
C LYS A 232 10.59 -3.02 -6.82
N VAL A 233 11.80 -2.61 -7.22
CA VAL A 233 12.01 -1.47 -8.13
C VAL A 233 12.16 -2.02 -9.55
N ASN A 234 11.41 -1.47 -10.52
CA ASN A 234 11.46 -1.90 -11.90
C ASN A 234 12.86 -1.66 -12.52
N ASP A 235 13.30 -2.57 -13.40
CA ASP A 235 14.63 -2.51 -14.00
C ASP A 235 14.85 -1.25 -14.88
N ALA A 236 13.77 -0.63 -15.35
CA ALA A 236 13.84 0.63 -16.11
C ALA A 236 14.22 1.83 -15.24
N VAL A 237 13.87 1.84 -13.94
CA VAL A 237 14.10 2.94 -13.00
C VAL A 237 15.61 3.20 -12.84
N ASN A 238 15.99 4.48 -12.90
CA ASN A 238 17.39 4.92 -12.79
C ASN A 238 17.71 5.57 -11.44
N GLU A 239 16.69 6.16 -10.79
CA GLU A 239 16.84 6.83 -9.51
C GLU A 239 15.75 6.40 -8.52
N HIS A 240 16.16 5.89 -7.38
CA HIS A 240 15.28 5.52 -6.28
C HIS A 240 16.05 5.54 -4.96
N PHE A 241 15.42 5.97 -3.89
CA PHE A 241 16.03 6.00 -2.57
C PHE A 241 15.10 5.37 -1.52
N ALA A 242 15.62 4.40 -0.78
CA ALA A 242 14.89 3.81 0.36
C ALA A 242 15.82 3.64 1.57
N ILE A 243 15.32 3.95 2.76
CA ILE A 243 16.08 3.86 4.00
C ILE A 243 15.23 3.35 5.16
N GLY A 244 15.83 2.47 5.98
CA GLY A 244 15.18 1.90 7.15
C GLY A 244 14.13 0.86 6.78
N LEU A 245 14.55 -0.23 6.10
CA LEU A 245 13.63 -1.25 5.62
C LEU A 245 13.75 -2.53 6.47
N GLY A 246 12.60 -3.01 6.97
CA GLY A 246 12.47 -4.31 7.62
C GLY A 246 11.63 -5.27 6.81
N SER A 247 12.08 -6.53 6.69
CA SER A 247 11.33 -7.58 6.01
C SER A 247 11.38 -8.85 6.85
N TYR A 248 10.21 -9.43 7.11
CA TYR A 248 10.01 -10.50 8.08
C TYR A 248 9.31 -11.70 7.43
N CYS A 249 9.68 -12.90 7.85
CA CYS A 249 8.94 -14.11 7.52
C CYS A 249 8.66 -14.96 8.76
N VAL A 250 7.49 -15.59 8.79
CA VAL A 250 7.15 -16.76 9.58
C VAL A 250 6.20 -17.60 8.73
N PHE A 251 6.65 -18.77 8.26
CA PHE A 251 5.86 -19.62 7.39
C PHE A 251 5.21 -20.72 8.22
N THR A 252 3.92 -20.55 8.51
CA THR A 252 3.21 -21.32 9.55
C THR A 252 2.75 -22.70 9.07
N LEU A 253 2.55 -22.90 7.77
CA LEU A 253 2.09 -24.18 7.20
C LEU A 253 3.23 -25.05 6.69
N ASP A 254 4.31 -24.44 6.21
CA ASP A 254 5.51 -25.14 5.72
C ASP A 254 6.75 -24.28 6.00
N GLU A 255 7.43 -24.57 7.09
CA GLU A 255 8.64 -23.85 7.51
C GLU A 255 9.83 -24.04 6.53
N SER A 256 9.75 -24.98 5.59
CA SER A 256 10.78 -25.16 4.56
C SER A 256 10.69 -24.17 3.41
N VAL A 257 9.65 -23.35 3.34
CA VAL A 257 9.48 -22.31 2.32
C VAL A 257 10.60 -21.29 2.40
N VAL A 258 11.04 -20.84 1.23
CA VAL A 258 12.15 -19.90 1.07
C VAL A 258 11.69 -18.69 0.24
N ALA A 259 12.01 -17.50 0.71
CA ALA A 259 12.03 -16.28 -0.07
C ALA A 259 13.45 -16.06 -0.60
N GLU A 260 13.62 -15.95 -1.90
CA GLU A 260 14.96 -15.75 -2.50
C GLU A 260 15.61 -14.45 -2.03
N ARG A 261 14.80 -13.39 -1.89
CA ARG A 261 15.24 -12.07 -1.44
C ARG A 261 14.09 -11.23 -0.91
N SER A 262 14.40 -10.29 -0.02
CA SER A 262 13.39 -9.32 0.43
C SER A 262 13.25 -8.13 -0.51
N PHE A 263 14.36 -7.64 -1.06
CA PHE A 263 14.37 -6.49 -1.94
C PHE A 263 14.95 -6.85 -3.32
N GLU A 264 14.27 -6.43 -4.37
CA GLU A 264 14.66 -6.69 -5.77
C GLU A 264 14.72 -5.37 -6.53
N VAL A 265 15.92 -4.97 -6.96
CA VAL A 265 16.15 -3.64 -7.51
C VAL A 265 17.18 -3.68 -8.65
N PRO A 266 17.15 -2.74 -9.60
CA PRO A 266 18.22 -2.63 -10.60
C PRO A 266 19.55 -2.23 -9.94
N THR A 267 20.66 -2.80 -10.44
CA THR A 267 22.00 -2.45 -9.99
C THR A 267 22.46 -1.20 -10.72
N LYS A 268 21.99 -0.04 -10.27
CA LYS A 268 22.32 1.29 -10.84
C LYS A 268 22.73 2.24 -9.72
N ALA A 269 23.70 3.11 -9.96
CA ALA A 269 24.26 4.03 -8.96
C ALA A 269 23.21 5.00 -8.34
N GLY A 270 22.13 5.30 -9.08
CA GLY A 270 21.03 6.15 -8.60
C GLY A 270 19.98 5.40 -7.77
N VAL A 271 20.01 4.08 -7.77
CA VAL A 271 19.07 3.25 -6.97
C VAL A 271 19.77 2.83 -5.69
N ARG A 272 19.42 3.44 -4.56
CA ARG A 272 20.14 3.27 -3.30
C ARG A 272 19.20 2.83 -2.17
N PHE A 273 19.62 1.78 -1.49
CA PHE A 273 18.93 1.22 -0.33
C PHE A 273 19.85 1.25 0.89
N GLN A 274 19.34 1.73 2.03
CA GLN A 274 20.14 1.90 3.25
C GLN A 274 19.42 1.34 4.48
N ASN A 275 20.22 0.79 5.39
CA ASN A 275 19.76 0.29 6.69
C ASN A 275 18.63 -0.73 6.56
N MET A 276 18.93 -1.86 5.94
CA MET A 276 18.01 -2.97 5.72
C MET A 276 18.20 -4.04 6.78
N VAL A 277 17.10 -4.66 7.19
CA VAL A 277 17.08 -5.84 8.06
C VAL A 277 16.13 -6.90 7.50
N THR A 278 16.54 -8.16 7.55
CA THR A 278 15.65 -9.31 7.31
C THR A 278 15.61 -10.20 8.53
N VAL A 279 14.43 -10.72 8.86
CA VAL A 279 14.22 -11.54 10.05
C VAL A 279 13.37 -12.76 9.71
N SER A 280 13.88 -13.95 10.06
CA SER A 280 13.09 -15.17 10.15
C SER A 280 12.57 -15.30 11.57
N LEU A 281 11.30 -14.98 11.80
CA LEU A 281 10.69 -14.96 13.13
C LEU A 281 10.62 -16.38 13.71
N GLY A 282 11.31 -16.60 14.81
CA GLY A 282 11.43 -17.93 15.42
C GLY A 282 12.16 -18.96 14.56
N GLY A 283 12.78 -18.56 13.45
CA GLY A 283 13.46 -19.47 12.52
C GLY A 283 12.51 -20.23 11.58
N ALA A 284 11.22 -19.91 11.57
CA ALA A 284 10.19 -20.55 10.74
C ALA A 284 10.18 -19.94 9.33
N GLY A 285 10.88 -20.56 8.40
CA GLY A 285 11.10 -20.07 7.03
C GLY A 285 12.48 -19.48 6.82
N THR A 286 12.80 -19.20 5.56
CA THR A 286 14.11 -18.69 5.15
C THR A 286 13.97 -17.49 4.21
N ILE A 287 14.80 -16.46 4.42
CA ILE A 287 15.06 -15.41 3.45
C ILE A 287 16.54 -15.53 3.05
N ASN A 288 16.82 -15.92 1.79
CA ASN A 288 18.18 -16.20 1.34
C ASN A 288 19.06 -14.95 1.33
N HIS A 289 18.53 -13.84 0.80
CA HIS A 289 19.28 -12.57 0.65
C HIS A 289 18.44 -11.37 1.09
N ILE A 290 19.12 -10.35 1.56
CA ILE A 290 18.46 -9.08 1.92
C ILE A 290 17.99 -8.37 0.66
N ILE A 291 18.91 -8.13 -0.30
CA ILE A 291 18.64 -7.41 -1.53
C ILE A 291 19.36 -8.08 -2.71
N ASN A 292 18.65 -8.41 -3.78
CA ASN A 292 19.18 -9.14 -4.94
C ASN A 292 19.91 -10.42 -4.49
N GLY A 293 21.22 -10.51 -4.73
CA GLY A 293 22.08 -11.59 -4.25
C GLY A 293 23.01 -11.18 -3.10
N ALA A 294 22.71 -10.08 -2.40
CA ALA A 294 23.54 -9.53 -1.32
C ALA A 294 22.87 -9.64 0.06
N GLY A 295 23.69 -9.66 1.09
CA GLY A 295 23.30 -9.84 2.49
C GLY A 295 23.25 -11.31 2.91
N GLY A 296 23.23 -11.54 4.23
CA GLY A 296 23.20 -12.88 4.83
C GLY A 296 21.82 -13.54 4.72
N THR A 297 21.78 -14.84 4.97
CA THR A 297 20.55 -15.65 5.01
C THR A 297 19.93 -15.59 6.40
N ALA A 298 18.69 -15.09 6.50
CA ALA A 298 17.89 -15.15 7.72
C ALA A 298 17.15 -16.50 7.78
N ARG A 299 17.41 -17.30 8.82
CA ARG A 299 16.89 -18.67 9.01
C ARG A 299 17.10 -19.12 10.45
N LEU A 300 16.61 -20.30 10.80
CA LEU A 300 16.87 -20.91 12.10
C LEU A 300 18.38 -20.92 12.44
N GLY A 301 18.73 -20.41 13.62
CA GLY A 301 20.11 -20.27 14.12
C GLY A 301 20.90 -19.09 13.53
N ALA A 302 20.28 -18.27 12.69
CA ALA A 302 20.80 -17.02 12.14
C ALA A 302 19.64 -16.11 11.75
N GLU A 303 18.73 -15.86 12.67
CA GLU A 303 17.40 -15.30 12.42
C GLU A 303 17.41 -13.87 11.91
N ILE A 304 18.42 -13.09 12.22
CA ILE A 304 18.48 -11.65 11.88
C ILE A 304 19.70 -11.36 11.03
N GLN A 305 19.50 -10.66 9.92
CA GLN A 305 20.56 -10.22 9.02
C GLN A 305 20.44 -8.74 8.69
N TYR A 306 21.56 -8.04 8.59
CA TYR A 306 21.63 -6.61 8.34
C TYR A 306 22.50 -6.30 7.12
N LEU A 307 22.12 -5.25 6.39
CA LEU A 307 22.93 -4.66 5.33
C LEU A 307 22.74 -3.13 5.34
N ASN A 308 23.84 -2.40 5.54
CA ASN A 308 23.75 -0.94 5.71
C ASN A 308 23.57 -0.18 4.40
N ASN A 309 24.14 -0.65 3.29
CA ASN A 309 24.10 0.06 2.02
C ASN A 309 24.04 -0.90 0.84
N TYR A 310 23.31 -0.51 -0.20
CA TYR A 310 23.26 -1.19 -1.49
C TYR A 310 22.91 -0.16 -2.58
N PRO A 311 23.57 -0.19 -3.77
CA PRO A 311 24.90 -0.70 -4.01
C PRO A 311 25.94 0.06 -3.22
#